data_e5c184c36b294d6e591a1653bcf5647c
#
_entry.id   e5c184c36b294d6e591a1653bcf5647c
#
_cell.length_a   1.000
_cell.length_b   1.000
_cell.length_c   1.000
_cell.angle_alpha   90.00
_cell.angle_beta   90.00
_cell.angle_gamma   90.00
#
_symmetry.space_group_name_H-M   'P 1'
#
loop_
_entity.id
_entity.type
_entity.pdbx_description
1 polymer ?
#
loop_
_entity_poly.entity_id
_entity_poly.type
_entity_poly.pdbx_seq_one_letter_code
_entity_poly.pdbx_strand_id
1 'polypeptide(L)'
;KSPGPCWHIVDLPKNSDGKHLQVRIIPVYSDYYGNSFHLFGGTKGDCTLKILSNSLCSLVLSCEILSLGIICLILCFSIMRKNDKYSSDESYMIFLNLGVFSLLITLWTLKQCGFLQFLIPDPRALYFIDYFTFFLFPVPFNFILYDICKSKYRKGAVHLSILYLCIMAAAVLLQCTGVIDIFRILPVTHLIMLVNVIYTVTLIRYESIKLQ
;
A
#
# COMPACT_ATOMS: atom_id res chain seq x y z
N LYS A 1 -18.42 2.75 -10.23
CA LYS A 1 -17.83 4.06 -9.96
C LYS A 1 -16.39 3.81 -9.52
N SER A 2 -15.45 4.46 -10.16
CA SER A 2 -14.01 4.25 -9.90
C SER A 2 -13.47 5.53 -9.28
N PRO A 3 -13.35 5.58 -7.97
CA PRO A 3 -12.72 6.69 -7.30
C PRO A 3 -11.22 6.42 -7.19
N GLY A 4 -10.43 7.33 -7.63
CA GLY A 4 -9.00 7.30 -7.43
C GLY A 4 -8.30 8.34 -8.30
N PRO A 5 -7.21 8.95 -7.85
CA PRO A 5 -6.41 9.83 -8.68
C PRO A 5 -5.75 8.98 -9.77
N CYS A 6 -6.26 9.09 -10.98
CA CYS A 6 -5.68 8.49 -12.17
C CYS A 6 -5.37 9.60 -13.19
N TRP A 7 -4.24 9.46 -13.86
CA TRP A 7 -3.91 10.30 -14.99
C TRP A 7 -4.72 9.86 -16.21
N HIS A 8 -5.33 10.82 -16.90
CA HIS A 8 -6.02 10.57 -18.16
C HIS A 8 -5.29 11.30 -19.27
N ILE A 9 -4.70 10.55 -20.19
CA ILE A 9 -4.08 11.09 -21.40
C ILE A 9 -5.16 11.04 -22.48
N VAL A 10 -5.55 12.20 -22.97
CA VAL A 10 -6.59 12.35 -24.00
C VAL A 10 -5.96 12.96 -25.24
N ASP A 11 -6.08 12.27 -26.38
CA ASP A 11 -5.64 12.80 -27.66
C ASP A 11 -6.66 13.83 -28.17
N LEU A 12 -6.18 15.02 -28.50
CA LEU A 12 -7.03 16.05 -29.14
C LEU A 12 -7.19 15.72 -30.63
N PRO A 13 -8.39 15.96 -31.19
CA PRO A 13 -8.61 15.79 -32.62
C PRO A 13 -7.67 16.69 -33.44
N LYS A 14 -7.29 16.22 -34.65
CA LYS A 14 -6.56 17.05 -35.59
C LYS A 14 -7.39 18.29 -35.92
N ASN A 15 -6.76 19.46 -36.05
CA ASN A 15 -7.38 20.76 -36.25
C ASN A 15 -8.15 21.32 -35.04
N SER A 16 -7.61 21.11 -33.83
CA SER A 16 -8.15 21.71 -32.59
C SER A 16 -7.61 23.11 -32.32
N ASP A 17 -6.76 23.67 -33.20
CA ASP A 17 -6.17 25.00 -33.05
C ASP A 17 -7.27 26.08 -32.98
N GLY A 18 -7.17 26.94 -31.96
CA GLY A 18 -8.14 28.02 -31.73
C GLY A 18 -9.47 27.57 -31.15
N LYS A 19 -9.68 26.30 -30.85
CA LYS A 19 -10.90 25.78 -30.21
C LYS A 19 -10.79 25.80 -28.69
N HIS A 20 -11.94 25.98 -28.03
CA HIS A 20 -12.01 25.90 -26.57
C HIS A 20 -12.10 24.46 -26.12
N LEU A 21 -11.27 24.09 -25.13
CA LEU A 21 -11.35 22.81 -24.45
C LEU A 21 -12.20 22.97 -23.18
N GLN A 22 -13.34 22.27 -23.13
CA GLN A 22 -14.15 22.21 -21.93
C GLN A 22 -13.93 20.88 -21.19
N VAL A 23 -13.43 20.96 -19.97
CA VAL A 23 -13.25 19.81 -19.10
C VAL A 23 -14.34 19.82 -18.04
N ARG A 24 -15.18 18.78 -18.03
CA ARG A 24 -16.21 18.59 -17.01
C ARG A 24 -15.74 17.52 -16.02
N ILE A 25 -15.49 17.91 -14.78
CA ILE A 25 -15.11 17.00 -13.69
C ILE A 25 -16.35 16.70 -12.86
N ILE A 26 -16.70 15.43 -12.74
CA ILE A 26 -17.81 14.98 -11.91
C ILE A 26 -17.20 14.20 -10.73
N PRO A 27 -17.14 14.80 -9.53
CA PRO A 27 -16.61 14.09 -8.37
C PRO A 27 -17.51 12.92 -8.04
N VAL A 28 -16.91 11.79 -7.72
CA VAL A 28 -17.63 10.57 -7.33
C VAL A 28 -18.20 10.70 -5.91
N TYR A 29 -17.52 11.47 -5.06
CA TYR A 29 -17.90 11.75 -3.67
C TYR A 29 -18.06 13.26 -3.49
N SER A 30 -19.15 13.66 -2.80
CA SER A 30 -19.44 15.07 -2.48
C SER A 30 -18.35 15.73 -1.64
N ASP A 31 -17.65 14.96 -0.84
CA ASP A 31 -16.63 15.44 0.10
C ASP A 31 -15.30 15.79 -0.57
N TYR A 32 -15.15 15.49 -1.88
CA TYR A 32 -13.99 15.84 -2.70
C TYR A 32 -14.13 17.14 -3.50
N TYR A 33 -15.06 18.00 -3.12
CA TYR A 33 -15.15 19.34 -3.69
C TYR A 33 -13.90 20.16 -3.34
N GLY A 34 -13.14 20.56 -4.36
CA GLY A 34 -12.00 21.46 -4.18
C GLY A 34 -10.62 20.86 -4.41
N ASN A 35 -10.51 19.58 -4.76
CA ASN A 35 -9.22 19.04 -5.17
C ASN A 35 -8.74 19.70 -6.47
N SER A 36 -7.57 20.30 -6.44
CA SER A 36 -6.92 20.87 -7.62
C SER A 36 -6.65 19.77 -8.65
N PHE A 37 -7.07 19.97 -9.86
CA PHE A 37 -6.64 19.16 -10.99
C PHE A 37 -5.53 19.88 -11.76
N HIS A 38 -4.60 19.14 -12.29
CA HIS A 38 -3.53 19.68 -13.10
C HIS A 38 -3.73 19.25 -14.55
N LEU A 39 -3.75 20.22 -15.46
CA LEU A 39 -3.78 19.99 -16.89
C LEU A 39 -2.39 20.21 -17.46
N PHE A 40 -1.92 19.28 -18.25
CA PHE A 40 -0.68 19.40 -19.00
C PHE A 40 -1.00 19.22 -20.49
N GLY A 41 -0.48 20.12 -21.32
CA GLY A 41 -0.54 20.00 -22.78
C GLY A 41 0.85 19.63 -23.31
N GLY A 42 0.90 18.76 -24.31
CA GLY A 42 2.14 18.34 -24.96
C GLY A 42 1.95 17.09 -25.79
N THR A 43 3.01 16.55 -26.32
CA THR A 43 2.97 15.22 -26.95
C THR A 43 2.69 14.15 -25.90
N LYS A 44 2.21 12.99 -26.33
CA LYS A 44 1.99 11.86 -25.43
C LYS A 44 3.27 11.48 -24.65
N GLY A 45 4.43 11.58 -25.31
CA GLY A 45 5.73 11.35 -24.68
C GLY A 45 6.04 12.38 -23.58
N ASP A 46 5.83 13.67 -23.86
CA ASP A 46 6.07 14.73 -22.88
C ASP A 46 5.16 14.60 -21.65
N CYS A 47 3.88 14.28 -21.87
CA CYS A 47 2.94 14.04 -20.78
C CYS A 47 3.38 12.84 -19.91
N THR A 48 3.78 11.74 -20.53
CA THR A 48 4.28 10.56 -19.82
C THR A 48 5.55 10.88 -19.04
N LEU A 49 6.54 11.56 -19.66
CA LEU A 49 7.76 11.97 -18.98
C LEU A 49 7.50 12.91 -17.82
N LYS A 50 6.52 13.80 -17.94
CA LYS A 50 6.14 14.72 -16.86
C LYS A 50 5.56 13.96 -15.65
N ILE A 51 4.71 12.98 -15.89
CA ILE A 51 4.16 12.12 -14.83
C ILE A 51 5.31 11.37 -14.13
N LEU A 52 6.21 10.75 -14.89
CA LEU A 52 7.33 10.00 -14.36
C LEU A 52 8.31 10.90 -13.59
N SER A 53 8.67 12.07 -14.12
CA SER A 53 9.61 12.99 -13.46
C SER A 53 9.09 13.50 -12.12
N ASN A 54 7.80 13.78 -12.01
CA ASN A 54 7.18 14.21 -10.76
C ASN A 54 7.18 13.11 -9.69
N SER A 55 7.26 11.85 -10.11
CA SER A 55 7.18 10.69 -9.23
C SER A 55 8.51 9.93 -9.11
N LEU A 56 9.59 10.46 -9.67
CA LEU A 56 10.88 9.76 -9.79
C LEU A 56 11.42 9.29 -8.43
N CYS A 57 11.43 10.17 -7.42
CA CYS A 57 11.92 9.81 -6.09
C CYS A 57 11.10 8.65 -5.48
N SER A 58 9.78 8.67 -5.61
CA SER A 58 8.92 7.60 -5.12
C SER A 58 9.14 6.30 -5.90
N LEU A 59 9.42 6.40 -7.20
CA LEU A 59 9.73 5.23 -8.03
C LEU A 59 11.05 4.59 -7.61
N VAL A 60 12.12 5.39 -7.43
CA VAL A 60 13.42 4.90 -6.96
C VAL A 60 13.28 4.22 -5.60
N LEU A 61 12.62 4.89 -4.64
CA LEU A 61 12.35 4.31 -3.33
C LEU A 61 11.58 2.99 -3.41
N SER A 62 10.58 2.91 -4.30
CA SER A 62 9.83 1.67 -4.52
C SER A 62 10.72 0.55 -5.05
N CYS A 63 11.66 0.84 -5.96
CA CYS A 63 12.61 -0.14 -6.47
C CYS A 63 13.59 -0.63 -5.38
N GLU A 64 14.04 0.26 -4.50
CA GLU A 64 14.90 -0.11 -3.37
C GLU A 64 14.16 -1.02 -2.38
N ILE A 65 12.93 -0.67 -2.00
CA ILE A 65 12.11 -1.50 -1.11
C ILE A 65 11.78 -2.84 -1.77
N LEU A 66 11.51 -2.87 -3.07
CA LEU A 66 11.27 -4.09 -3.83
C LEU A 66 12.49 -5.01 -3.78
N SER A 67 13.68 -4.46 -4.03
CA SER A 67 14.92 -5.24 -4.01
C SER A 67 15.19 -5.84 -2.63
N LEU A 68 14.96 -5.08 -1.56
CA LEU A 68 15.05 -5.57 -0.18
C LEU A 68 14.04 -6.72 0.05
N GLY A 69 12.81 -6.56 -0.40
CA GLY A 69 11.78 -7.59 -0.28
C GLY A 69 12.18 -8.90 -0.98
N ILE A 70 12.69 -8.80 -2.21
CA ILE A 70 13.17 -9.96 -2.97
C ILE A 70 14.34 -10.65 -2.25
N ILE A 71 15.32 -9.88 -1.76
CA ILE A 71 16.45 -10.43 -1.00
C ILE A 71 15.95 -11.19 0.23
N CYS A 72 15.03 -10.61 1.00
CA CYS A 72 14.45 -11.27 2.17
C CYS A 72 13.75 -12.58 1.82
N LEU A 73 12.99 -12.62 0.73
CA LEU A 73 12.32 -13.84 0.27
C LEU A 73 13.33 -14.91 -0.19
N ILE A 74 14.40 -14.51 -0.88
CA ILE A 74 15.49 -15.43 -1.27
C ILE A 74 16.18 -16.01 -0.02
N LEU A 75 16.45 -15.17 0.99
CA LEU A 75 17.02 -15.62 2.24
C LEU A 75 16.08 -16.58 2.97
N CYS A 76 14.80 -16.25 3.07
CA CYS A 76 13.78 -17.12 3.62
C CYS A 76 13.79 -18.50 2.94
N PHE A 77 13.72 -18.53 1.61
CA PHE A 77 13.74 -19.77 0.84
C PHE A 77 15.05 -20.56 1.02
N SER A 78 16.18 -19.86 1.07
CA SER A 78 17.50 -20.47 1.27
C SER A 78 17.62 -21.14 2.66
N ILE A 79 17.07 -20.48 3.70
CA ILE A 79 17.03 -21.04 5.06
C ILE A 79 16.10 -22.25 5.09
N MET A 80 14.92 -22.17 4.52
CA MET A 80 13.98 -23.30 4.46
C MET A 80 14.58 -24.51 3.76
N ARG A 81 15.30 -24.31 2.63
CA ARG A 81 15.93 -25.41 1.87
C ARG A 81 17.10 -26.08 2.61
N LYS A 82 17.83 -25.30 3.43
CA LYS A 82 18.99 -25.80 4.17
C LYS A 82 18.58 -26.56 5.44
N ASN A 83 17.33 -26.47 5.84
CA ASN A 83 16.87 -26.73 7.20
C ASN A 83 16.28 -28.12 7.44
N ASP A 84 16.84 -29.17 6.82
CA ASP A 84 16.40 -30.54 7.12
C ASP A 84 16.71 -31.01 8.55
N LYS A 85 17.51 -30.30 9.39
CA LYS A 85 17.85 -30.80 10.73
C LYS A 85 18.13 -29.82 11.89
N TYR A 86 18.40 -28.52 11.68
CA TYR A 86 19.00 -27.74 12.82
C TYR A 86 18.73 -26.22 12.84
N SER A 87 17.61 -25.70 12.41
CA SER A 87 17.40 -24.26 12.56
C SER A 87 16.10 -23.96 13.31
N SER A 88 16.19 -23.06 14.27
CA SER A 88 15.02 -22.55 14.97
C SER A 88 14.01 -21.96 13.98
N ASP A 89 12.80 -22.46 13.98
CA ASP A 89 11.68 -22.08 13.09
C ASP A 89 11.36 -20.58 13.07
N GLU A 90 11.94 -19.79 13.98
CA GLU A 90 11.65 -18.37 14.13
C GLU A 90 12.35 -17.48 13.09
N SER A 91 13.58 -17.83 12.64
CA SER A 91 14.38 -16.94 11.79
C SER A 91 13.82 -16.77 10.38
N TYR A 92 13.33 -17.84 9.74
CA TYR A 92 12.81 -17.73 8.37
C TYR A 92 11.47 -16.95 8.30
N MET A 93 10.68 -17.03 9.38
CA MET A 93 9.41 -16.29 9.48
C MET A 93 9.62 -14.79 9.49
N ILE A 94 10.68 -14.30 10.15
CA ILE A 94 11.03 -12.87 10.13
C ILE A 94 11.34 -12.42 8.70
N PHE A 95 12.18 -13.19 7.96
CA PHE A 95 12.50 -12.86 6.56
C PHE A 95 11.28 -12.96 5.64
N LEU A 96 10.40 -13.94 5.86
CA LEU A 96 9.15 -14.07 5.11
C LEU A 96 8.25 -12.84 5.31
N ASN A 97 8.00 -12.49 6.57
CA ASN A 97 7.14 -11.36 6.92
C ASN A 97 7.74 -10.03 6.44
N LEU A 98 9.07 -9.85 6.55
CA LEU A 98 9.75 -8.66 6.04
C LEU A 98 9.68 -8.57 4.51
N GLY A 99 9.83 -9.69 3.81
CA GLY A 99 9.67 -9.75 2.36
C GLY A 99 8.26 -9.41 1.91
N VAL A 100 7.23 -10.01 2.55
CA VAL A 100 5.82 -9.70 2.26
C VAL A 100 5.48 -8.24 2.58
N PHE A 101 5.93 -7.72 3.70
CA PHE A 101 5.77 -6.31 4.08
C PHE A 101 6.36 -5.37 3.03
N SER A 102 7.59 -5.63 2.59
CA SER A 102 8.27 -4.84 1.57
C SER A 102 7.52 -4.88 0.23
N LEU A 103 7.00 -6.04 -0.19
CA LEU A 103 6.20 -6.16 -1.42
C LEU A 103 4.90 -5.36 -1.34
N LEU A 104 4.20 -5.40 -0.21
CA LEU A 104 2.96 -4.65 -0.02
C LEU A 104 3.21 -3.14 -0.05
N ILE A 105 4.26 -2.66 0.62
CA ILE A 105 4.65 -1.24 0.58
C ILE A 105 5.06 -0.84 -0.85
N THR A 106 5.80 -1.68 -1.56
CA THR A 106 6.18 -1.41 -2.95
C THR A 106 4.95 -1.24 -3.83
N LEU A 107 3.98 -2.15 -3.76
CA LEU A 107 2.75 -2.05 -4.55
C LEU A 107 1.98 -0.77 -4.21
N TRP A 108 1.89 -0.42 -2.95
CA TRP A 108 1.24 0.80 -2.51
C TRP A 108 1.94 2.05 -3.03
N THR A 109 3.28 2.15 -2.88
CA THR A 109 4.05 3.30 -3.35
C THR A 109 4.05 3.42 -4.87
N LEU A 110 4.14 2.32 -5.62
CA LEU A 110 4.02 2.30 -7.10
C LEU A 110 2.65 2.79 -7.57
N LYS A 111 1.58 2.49 -6.83
CA LYS A 111 0.25 3.02 -7.12
C LYS A 111 0.19 4.52 -6.82
N GLN A 112 0.73 4.98 -5.68
CA GLN A 112 0.71 6.39 -5.29
C GLN A 112 1.50 7.28 -6.26
N CYS A 113 2.60 6.79 -6.82
CA CYS A 113 3.37 7.52 -7.83
C CYS A 113 2.74 7.47 -9.24
N GLY A 114 1.61 6.77 -9.40
CA GLY A 114 0.93 6.64 -10.69
C GLY A 114 1.61 5.71 -11.70
N PHE A 115 2.75 5.09 -11.33
CA PHE A 115 3.47 4.18 -12.24
C PHE A 115 2.65 2.92 -12.56
N LEU A 116 1.93 2.40 -11.57
CA LEU A 116 1.17 1.17 -11.72
C LEU A 116 0.06 1.28 -12.77
N GLN A 117 -0.47 2.49 -13.04
CA GLN A 117 -1.48 2.67 -14.09
C GLN A 117 -0.95 2.46 -15.51
N PHE A 118 0.37 2.54 -15.74
CA PHE A 118 0.96 2.18 -17.04
C PHE A 118 0.99 0.67 -17.27
N LEU A 119 1.01 -0.11 -16.19
CA LEU A 119 0.98 -1.57 -16.22
C LEU A 119 -0.45 -2.11 -16.17
N ILE A 120 -1.29 -1.49 -15.35
CA ILE A 120 -2.67 -1.89 -15.11
C ILE A 120 -3.58 -0.70 -15.47
N PRO A 121 -4.15 -0.68 -16.67
CA PRO A 121 -4.97 0.46 -17.14
C PRO A 121 -6.38 0.50 -16.49
N ASP A 122 -6.81 -0.56 -15.80
CA ASP A 122 -8.12 -0.59 -15.15
C ASP A 122 -8.10 0.19 -13.81
N PRO A 123 -8.81 1.33 -13.73
CA PRO A 123 -8.87 2.11 -12.50
C PRO A 123 -9.51 1.37 -11.31
N ARG A 124 -10.36 0.37 -11.59
CA ARG A 124 -10.99 -0.43 -10.53
C ARG A 124 -9.97 -1.35 -9.86
N ALA A 125 -9.13 -2.00 -10.67
CA ALA A 125 -8.04 -2.83 -10.16
C ALA A 125 -7.07 -1.99 -9.31
N LEU A 126 -6.69 -0.79 -9.79
CA LEU A 126 -5.83 0.12 -9.04
C LEU A 126 -6.45 0.58 -7.72
N TYR A 127 -7.77 0.82 -7.70
CA TYR A 127 -8.50 1.14 -6.49
C TYR A 127 -8.42 0.01 -5.46
N PHE A 128 -8.69 -1.22 -5.88
CA PHE A 128 -8.60 -2.37 -4.98
C PHE A 128 -7.16 -2.60 -4.50
N ILE A 129 -6.17 -2.53 -5.38
CA ILE A 129 -4.75 -2.68 -5.01
C ILE A 129 -4.36 -1.68 -3.93
N ASP A 130 -4.77 -0.40 -4.05
CA ASP A 130 -4.48 0.64 -3.08
C ASP A 130 -4.98 0.28 -1.68
N TYR A 131 -6.27 -0.06 -1.58
CA TYR A 131 -6.87 -0.38 -0.30
C TYR A 131 -6.42 -1.72 0.27
N PHE A 132 -6.30 -2.74 -0.56
CA PHE A 132 -5.82 -4.05 -0.10
C PHE A 132 -4.40 -3.97 0.45
N THR A 133 -3.50 -3.29 -0.26
CA THR A 133 -2.13 -3.13 0.23
C THR A 133 -2.09 -2.32 1.52
N PHE A 134 -2.88 -1.25 1.61
CA PHE A 134 -2.98 -0.41 2.79
C PHE A 134 -3.52 -1.15 4.03
N PHE A 135 -4.53 -2.00 3.86
CA PHE A 135 -5.07 -2.80 4.96
C PHE A 135 -4.15 -3.95 5.37
N LEU A 136 -3.39 -4.50 4.42
CA LEU A 136 -2.60 -5.71 4.65
C LEU A 136 -1.19 -5.44 5.18
N PHE A 137 -0.53 -4.31 4.84
CA PHE A 137 0.86 -4.13 5.23
C PHE A 137 1.11 -4.11 6.76
N PRO A 138 0.17 -3.70 7.65
CA PRO A 138 0.40 -3.80 9.09
C PRO A 138 0.46 -5.24 9.59
N VAL A 139 -0.14 -6.18 8.87
CA VAL A 139 -0.23 -7.59 9.28
C VAL A 139 1.15 -8.25 9.36
N PRO A 140 1.96 -8.32 8.28
CA PRO A 140 3.30 -8.89 8.37
C PRO A 140 4.22 -8.09 9.31
N PHE A 141 4.05 -6.78 9.43
CA PHE A 141 4.78 -5.97 10.40
C PHE A 141 4.51 -6.42 11.85
N ASN A 142 3.25 -6.66 12.19
CA ASN A 142 2.88 -7.16 13.50
C ASN A 142 3.42 -8.58 13.78
N PHE A 143 3.51 -9.44 12.76
CA PHE A 143 4.13 -10.75 12.90
C PHE A 143 5.65 -10.63 13.12
N ILE A 144 6.34 -9.69 12.46
CA ILE A 144 7.76 -9.40 12.76
C ILE A 144 7.92 -8.99 14.23
N LEU A 145 7.05 -8.11 14.75
CA LEU A 145 7.08 -7.73 16.16
C LEU A 145 6.84 -8.92 17.10
N TYR A 146 5.90 -9.80 16.74
CA TYR A 146 5.62 -11.01 17.50
C TYR A 146 6.84 -11.93 17.57
N ASP A 147 7.58 -12.08 16.48
CA ASP A 147 8.76 -12.96 16.41
C ASP A 147 9.98 -12.35 17.13
N ILE A 148 10.18 -11.04 17.05
CA ILE A 148 11.31 -10.34 17.69
C ILE A 148 11.10 -10.19 19.20
N CYS A 149 9.89 -9.81 19.63
CA CYS A 149 9.59 -9.54 21.04
C CYS A 149 9.31 -10.84 21.78
N LYS A 150 9.95 -11.02 22.96
CA LYS A 150 9.78 -12.21 23.80
C LYS A 150 8.82 -12.01 24.97
N SER A 151 8.29 -10.81 25.14
CA SER A 151 7.39 -10.45 26.22
C SER A 151 6.03 -11.14 26.11
N LYS A 152 5.36 -11.32 27.26
CA LYS A 152 3.99 -11.85 27.30
C LYS A 152 2.99 -10.99 26.50
N TYR A 153 3.31 -9.73 26.30
CA TYR A 153 2.44 -8.78 25.57
C TYR A 153 2.54 -8.93 24.04
N ARG A 154 3.51 -9.67 23.49
CA ARG A 154 3.66 -9.89 22.03
C ARG A 154 2.39 -10.42 21.34
N LYS A 155 1.53 -11.14 22.09
CA LYS A 155 0.25 -11.65 21.56
C LYS A 155 -0.70 -10.57 21.09
N GLY A 156 -0.57 -9.34 21.61
CA GLY A 156 -1.35 -8.19 21.14
C GLY A 156 -1.10 -7.86 19.66
N ALA A 157 0.11 -8.10 19.15
CA ALA A 157 0.42 -7.93 17.73
C ALA A 157 -0.43 -8.88 16.85
N VAL A 158 -0.61 -10.13 17.29
CA VAL A 158 -1.47 -11.10 16.58
C VAL A 158 -2.94 -10.67 16.60
N HIS A 159 -3.43 -10.20 17.75
CA HIS A 159 -4.83 -9.70 17.84
C HIS A 159 -5.07 -8.49 16.92
N LEU A 160 -4.09 -7.56 16.85
CA LEU A 160 -4.15 -6.44 15.92
C LEU A 160 -4.14 -6.91 14.46
N SER A 161 -3.33 -7.90 14.10
CA SER A 161 -3.33 -8.48 12.75
C SER A 161 -4.68 -9.10 12.39
N ILE A 162 -5.28 -9.85 13.31
CA ILE A 162 -6.63 -10.43 13.12
C ILE A 162 -7.66 -9.29 12.94
N LEU A 163 -7.57 -8.23 13.72
CA LEU A 163 -8.46 -7.08 13.61
C LEU A 163 -8.36 -6.43 12.22
N TYR A 164 -7.13 -6.23 11.68
CA TYR A 164 -6.93 -5.71 10.32
C TYR A 164 -7.57 -6.61 9.27
N LEU A 165 -7.38 -7.93 9.37
CA LEU A 165 -7.97 -8.89 8.44
C LEU A 165 -9.49 -8.89 8.51
N CYS A 166 -10.09 -8.81 9.71
CA CYS A 166 -11.53 -8.72 9.89
C CYS A 166 -12.10 -7.43 9.28
N ILE A 167 -11.43 -6.29 9.49
CA ILE A 167 -11.87 -5.01 8.91
C ILE A 167 -11.76 -5.05 7.39
N MET A 168 -10.69 -5.59 6.84
CA MET A 168 -10.53 -5.77 5.41
C MET A 168 -11.65 -6.64 4.83
N ALA A 169 -11.93 -7.79 5.45
CA ALA A 169 -13.01 -8.68 5.01
C ALA A 169 -14.38 -7.99 5.07
N ALA A 170 -14.66 -7.25 6.15
CA ALA A 170 -15.88 -6.47 6.29
C ALA A 170 -15.98 -5.37 5.22
N ALA A 171 -14.86 -4.65 4.97
CA ALA A 171 -14.79 -3.59 3.97
C ALA A 171 -15.09 -4.12 2.56
N VAL A 172 -14.53 -5.28 2.20
CA VAL A 172 -14.79 -5.95 0.91
C VAL A 172 -16.25 -6.37 0.80
N LEU A 173 -16.80 -6.99 1.84
CA LEU A 173 -18.21 -7.42 1.85
C LEU A 173 -19.15 -6.21 1.69
N LEU A 174 -18.92 -5.12 2.42
CA LEU A 174 -19.72 -3.90 2.33
C LEU A 174 -19.62 -3.23 0.95
N GLN A 175 -18.44 -3.25 0.34
CA GLN A 175 -18.24 -2.77 -1.02
C GLN A 175 -18.97 -3.64 -2.05
N CYS A 176 -18.88 -4.99 -1.92
CA CYS A 176 -19.55 -5.92 -2.84
C CYS A 176 -21.08 -5.83 -2.75
N THR A 177 -21.62 -5.61 -1.56
CA THR A 177 -23.06 -5.40 -1.34
C THR A 177 -23.52 -3.99 -1.75
N GLY A 178 -22.59 -3.06 -2.02
CA GLY A 178 -22.91 -1.68 -2.38
C GLY A 178 -23.45 -0.82 -1.23
N VAL A 179 -23.37 -1.31 0.01
CA VAL A 179 -23.89 -0.62 1.20
C VAL A 179 -22.95 0.53 1.60
N ILE A 180 -21.65 0.27 1.63
CA ILE A 180 -20.63 1.28 2.01
C ILE A 180 -19.43 1.10 1.09
N ASP A 181 -18.90 2.21 0.58
CA ASP A 181 -17.64 2.22 -0.16
C ASP A 181 -16.45 2.04 0.81
N ILE A 182 -15.44 1.26 0.40
CA ILE A 182 -14.19 1.04 1.18
C ILE A 182 -13.58 2.35 1.67
N PHE A 183 -13.64 3.38 0.84
CA PHE A 183 -13.14 4.72 1.17
C PHE A 183 -13.71 5.27 2.49
N ARG A 184 -14.97 5.01 2.79
CA ARG A 184 -15.62 5.50 4.02
C ARG A 184 -15.15 4.76 5.28
N ILE A 185 -14.51 3.61 5.12
CA ILE A 185 -13.92 2.83 6.22
C ILE A 185 -12.49 3.31 6.55
N LEU A 186 -11.88 4.07 5.66
CA LEU A 186 -10.51 4.56 5.80
C LEU A 186 -10.22 5.30 7.12
N PRO A 187 -11.09 6.21 7.65
CA PRO A 187 -10.85 6.87 8.94
C PRO A 187 -10.77 5.87 10.10
N VAL A 188 -11.57 4.81 10.08
CA VAL A 188 -11.52 3.75 11.11
C VAL A 188 -10.18 3.02 11.04
N THR A 189 -9.70 2.73 9.83
CA THR A 189 -8.41 2.08 9.64
C THR A 189 -7.25 2.95 10.12
N HIS A 190 -7.28 4.26 9.85
CA HIS A 190 -6.27 5.19 10.37
C HIS A 190 -6.25 5.24 11.90
N LEU A 191 -7.42 5.21 12.54
CA LEU A 191 -7.50 5.15 14.00
C LEU A 191 -6.84 3.88 14.55
N ILE A 192 -7.10 2.73 13.91
CA ILE A 192 -6.49 1.46 14.30
C ILE A 192 -4.98 1.46 14.04
N MET A 193 -4.53 2.08 12.94
CA MET A 193 -3.10 2.28 12.70
C MET A 193 -2.44 3.10 13.80
N LEU A 194 -3.09 4.17 14.26
CA LEU A 194 -2.59 4.96 15.38
C LEU A 194 -2.45 4.10 16.65
N VAL A 195 -3.48 3.30 16.96
CA VAL A 195 -3.43 2.34 18.08
C VAL A 195 -2.27 1.35 17.90
N ASN A 196 -2.08 0.83 16.69
CA ASN A 196 -0.98 -0.10 16.38
C ASN A 196 0.40 0.55 16.60
N VAL A 197 0.58 1.80 16.18
CA VAL A 197 1.84 2.55 16.41
C VAL A 197 2.09 2.73 17.91
N ILE A 198 1.09 3.16 18.67
CA ILE A 198 1.20 3.33 20.13
C ILE A 198 1.55 2.00 20.81
N TYR A 199 0.87 0.92 20.40
CA TYR A 199 1.15 -0.42 20.90
C TYR A 199 2.59 -0.85 20.58
N THR A 200 3.05 -0.67 19.35
CA THR A 200 4.41 -1.00 18.90
C THR A 200 5.47 -0.28 19.73
N VAL A 201 5.33 1.03 19.88
CA VAL A 201 6.27 1.85 20.68
C VAL A 201 6.30 1.38 22.14
N THR A 202 5.14 1.11 22.71
CA THR A 202 5.02 0.64 24.10
C THR A 202 5.66 -0.73 24.28
N LEU A 203 5.44 -1.66 23.33
CA LEU A 203 6.01 -3.00 23.36
C LEU A 203 7.54 -2.95 23.26
N ILE A 204 8.08 -2.20 22.30
CA ILE A 204 9.55 -2.06 22.12
C ILE A 204 10.18 -1.42 23.36
N ARG A 205 9.57 -0.38 23.91
CA ARG A 205 10.05 0.26 25.14
C ARG A 205 10.08 -0.73 26.32
N TYR A 206 9.02 -1.52 26.47
CA TYR A 206 8.94 -2.53 27.53
C TYR A 206 10.05 -3.59 27.40
N GLU A 207 10.30 -4.07 26.18
CA GLU A 207 11.40 -5.04 25.92
C GLU A 207 12.78 -4.42 26.20
N SER A 208 12.99 -3.16 25.80
CA SER A 208 14.26 -2.46 26.05
C SER A 208 14.57 -2.32 27.55
N ILE A 209 13.57 -1.99 28.38
CA ILE A 209 13.76 -1.89 29.84
C ILE A 209 14.05 -3.24 30.48
N LYS A 210 13.50 -4.32 29.96
CA LYS A 210 13.69 -5.66 30.49
C LYS A 210 15.08 -6.26 30.17
N LEU A 211 15.73 -5.75 29.13
CA LEU A 211 17.06 -6.18 28.70
C LEU A 211 18.20 -5.43 29.41
N GLN A 212 17.90 -4.35 30.13
CA GLN A 212 18.80 -3.64 31.05
C GLN A 212 18.78 -4.25 32.45
#